data_e8337173452f1ec6b53f5ad22fc75b3c
#
_entry.id   e8337173452f1ec6b53f5ad22fc75b3c
#
_cell.length_a   1.000
_cell.length_b   1.000
_cell.length_c   1.000
_cell.angle_alpha   90.00
_cell.angle_beta   90.00
_cell.angle_gamma   90.00
#
_symmetry.space_group_name_H-M   'P 1'
#
loop_
_entity.id
_entity.type
_entity.pdbx_description
1 polymer ?
#
loop_
_entity_poly.entity_id
_entity_poly.type
_entity_poly.pdbx_seq_one_letter_code
_entity_poly.pdbx_strand_id
1 'polypeptide(L)'
;MSIWTKQGSLAEKFWQHGNAGFPIYDMHGHMGSHNAIYFKRAEAAEMVAHLLRAGIRRLVFSHHHVLFSAAFRNQQVWEICRSFPDTLRMYVGINPHYPEIIKEDLAQFEQWRPYAVGLKILAGYHLINVTDQRYEYALQFANERHLPVLFH
;
A
#
# COMPACT_ATOMS: atom_id res chain seq x y z
N MET A 1 17.47 -24.53 -20.59
CA MET A 1 16.06 -24.09 -20.59
C MET A 1 15.87 -23.19 -19.38
N SER A 2 15.45 -21.95 -19.57
CA SER A 2 15.20 -21.03 -18.46
C SER A 2 14.06 -21.59 -17.61
N ILE A 3 14.12 -21.45 -16.26
CA ILE A 3 13.03 -21.82 -15.35
C ILE A 3 11.70 -21.13 -15.70
N TRP A 4 11.78 -19.99 -16.41
CA TRP A 4 10.65 -19.17 -16.85
C TRP A 4 9.88 -19.75 -18.04
N THR A 5 10.43 -20.75 -18.73
CA THR A 5 9.85 -21.35 -19.96
C THR A 5 9.46 -22.81 -19.76
N LYS A 6 9.35 -23.28 -18.52
CA LYS A 6 8.89 -24.65 -18.26
C LYS A 6 7.46 -24.82 -18.75
N GLN A 7 7.24 -25.76 -19.67
CA GLN A 7 5.93 -26.04 -20.26
C GLN A 7 4.87 -26.29 -19.18
N GLY A 8 3.72 -25.65 -19.30
CA GLY A 8 2.60 -25.73 -18.36
C GLY A 8 2.81 -24.92 -17.07
N SER A 9 3.92 -24.16 -16.95
CA SER A 9 4.16 -23.30 -15.78
C SER A 9 3.20 -22.11 -15.75
N LEU A 10 3.01 -21.54 -14.54
CA LEU A 10 2.24 -20.28 -14.36
C LEU A 10 2.88 -19.12 -15.12
N ALA A 11 4.20 -19.07 -15.18
CA ALA A 11 4.94 -18.08 -15.94
C ALA A 11 4.61 -18.19 -17.45
N GLU A 12 4.60 -19.38 -18.01
CA GLU A 12 4.24 -19.58 -19.41
C GLU A 12 2.79 -19.13 -19.69
N LYS A 13 1.84 -19.52 -18.85
CA LYS A 13 0.45 -19.09 -18.97
C LYS A 13 0.30 -17.58 -18.91
N PHE A 14 1.02 -16.94 -18.00
CA PHE A 14 1.03 -15.47 -17.89
C PHE A 14 1.58 -14.82 -19.18
N TRP A 15 2.68 -15.33 -19.72
CA TRP A 15 3.27 -14.81 -20.95
C TRP A 15 2.38 -14.99 -22.17
N GLN A 16 1.64 -16.10 -22.24
CA GLN A 16 0.73 -16.39 -23.36
C GLN A 16 -0.57 -15.58 -23.29
N HIS A 17 -1.11 -15.34 -22.09
CA HIS A 17 -2.46 -14.81 -21.90
C HIS A 17 -2.49 -13.42 -21.24
N GLY A 18 -1.36 -12.89 -20.79
CA GLY A 18 -1.28 -11.63 -20.05
C GLY A 18 -1.85 -11.69 -18.61
N ASN A 19 -2.24 -12.91 -18.17
CA ASN A 19 -2.71 -13.16 -16.80
C ASN A 19 -2.40 -14.60 -16.39
N ALA A 20 -2.46 -14.87 -15.08
CA ALA A 20 -2.12 -16.19 -14.54
C ALA A 20 -3.27 -17.23 -14.60
N GLY A 21 -4.47 -16.83 -15.06
CA GLY A 21 -5.67 -17.69 -15.10
C GLY A 21 -6.37 -17.85 -13.74
N PHE A 22 -5.90 -17.15 -12.70
CA PHE A 22 -6.52 -17.08 -11.36
C PHE A 22 -6.33 -15.67 -10.77
N PRO A 23 -7.14 -15.27 -9.78
CA PRO A 23 -7.03 -13.95 -9.17
C PRO A 23 -5.70 -13.78 -8.42
N ILE A 24 -4.99 -12.68 -8.68
CA ILE A 24 -3.78 -12.29 -7.98
C ILE A 24 -4.13 -11.23 -6.93
N TYR A 25 -3.59 -11.38 -5.73
CA TYR A 25 -3.64 -10.37 -4.67
C TYR A 25 -2.23 -9.84 -4.45
N ASP A 26 -2.01 -8.57 -4.80
CA ASP A 26 -0.74 -7.89 -4.55
C ASP A 26 -0.81 -7.20 -3.19
N MET A 27 0.05 -7.63 -2.28
CA MET A 27 0.05 -7.15 -0.90
C MET A 27 1.08 -6.03 -0.66
N HIS A 28 1.80 -5.58 -1.69
CA HIS A 28 2.82 -4.54 -1.55
C HIS A 28 2.92 -3.66 -2.79
N GLY A 29 1.92 -2.81 -2.99
CA GLY A 29 1.96 -1.81 -4.05
C GLY A 29 2.24 -0.40 -3.54
N HIS A 30 2.43 0.49 -4.50
CA HIS A 30 2.64 1.92 -4.25
C HIS A 30 1.73 2.76 -5.16
N MET A 31 1.28 3.91 -4.65
CA MET A 31 0.47 4.88 -5.40
C MET A 31 0.98 6.30 -5.12
N GLY A 32 0.67 7.21 -6.03
CA GLY A 32 1.11 8.59 -5.97
C GLY A 32 2.50 8.80 -6.58
N SER A 33 2.65 9.86 -7.35
CA SER A 33 3.93 10.25 -7.95
C SER A 33 4.94 10.62 -6.86
N HIS A 34 6.22 10.37 -7.12
CA HIS A 34 7.31 10.72 -6.22
C HIS A 34 8.53 11.18 -7.01
N ASN A 35 9.21 12.22 -6.54
CA ASN A 35 10.34 12.85 -7.25
C ASN A 35 11.51 11.89 -7.52
N ALA A 36 11.75 10.94 -6.62
CA ALA A 36 12.85 9.98 -6.75
C ALA A 36 12.47 8.70 -7.52
N ILE A 37 11.20 8.49 -7.82
CA ILE A 37 10.70 7.26 -8.45
C ILE A 37 9.73 7.62 -9.56
N TYR A 38 10.04 7.22 -10.80
CA TYR A 38 9.12 7.40 -11.90
C TYR A 38 8.01 6.37 -11.87
N PHE A 39 6.78 6.85 -11.68
CA PHE A 39 5.56 6.05 -11.73
C PHE A 39 4.72 6.47 -12.94
N LYS A 40 4.71 5.67 -13.97
CA LYS A 40 3.98 5.98 -15.20
C LYS A 40 2.45 6.02 -15.01
N ARG A 41 1.93 5.25 -14.04
CA ARG A 41 0.50 5.14 -13.74
C ARG A 41 0.29 5.29 -12.25
N ALA A 42 0.58 6.48 -11.76
CA ALA A 42 0.54 6.79 -10.33
C ALA A 42 -0.88 7.07 -9.81
N GLU A 43 -1.82 7.37 -10.72
CA GLU A 43 -3.19 7.70 -10.38
C GLU A 43 -4.09 6.46 -10.30
N ALA A 44 -5.05 6.50 -9.38
CA ALA A 44 -5.85 5.34 -9.01
C ALA A 44 -6.61 4.71 -10.19
N ALA A 45 -7.26 5.51 -11.02
CA ALA A 45 -8.07 4.98 -12.13
C ALA A 45 -7.23 4.25 -13.18
N GLU A 46 -6.09 4.83 -13.58
CA GLU A 46 -5.17 4.20 -14.53
C GLU A 46 -4.52 2.94 -13.95
N MET A 47 -4.13 3.02 -12.67
CA MET A 47 -3.54 1.91 -11.96
C MET A 47 -4.52 0.73 -11.88
N VAL A 48 -5.76 0.96 -11.43
CA VAL A 48 -6.79 -0.09 -11.32
C VAL A 48 -7.07 -0.73 -12.68
N ALA A 49 -7.21 0.08 -13.73
CA ALA A 49 -7.42 -0.44 -15.08
C ALA A 49 -6.25 -1.34 -15.54
N HIS A 50 -5.02 -0.98 -15.16
CA HIS A 50 -3.84 -1.78 -15.49
C HIS A 50 -3.74 -3.06 -14.67
N LEU A 51 -4.01 -3.00 -13.37
CA LEU A 51 -4.03 -4.15 -12.47
C LEU A 51 -5.02 -5.21 -12.93
N LEU A 52 -6.24 -4.80 -13.26
CA LEU A 52 -7.29 -5.72 -13.72
C LEU A 52 -6.91 -6.42 -15.03
N ARG A 53 -6.28 -5.70 -15.99
CA ARG A 53 -5.75 -6.33 -17.21
C ARG A 53 -4.65 -7.36 -16.93
N ALA A 54 -3.83 -7.14 -15.89
CA ALA A 54 -2.80 -8.08 -15.45
C ALA A 54 -3.33 -9.24 -14.60
N GLY A 55 -4.65 -9.30 -14.35
CA GLY A 55 -5.26 -10.32 -13.50
C GLY A 55 -5.10 -10.06 -12.00
N ILE A 56 -4.63 -8.88 -11.62
CA ILE A 56 -4.53 -8.46 -10.21
C ILE A 56 -5.90 -7.97 -9.78
N ARG A 57 -6.56 -8.77 -8.95
CA ARG A 57 -7.90 -8.48 -8.46
C ARG A 57 -7.88 -7.51 -7.28
N ARG A 58 -6.85 -7.58 -6.44
CA ARG A 58 -6.73 -6.70 -5.28
C ARG A 58 -5.30 -6.24 -5.09
N LEU A 59 -5.16 -4.96 -4.82
CA LEU A 59 -3.91 -4.32 -4.44
C LEU A 59 -4.03 -3.77 -3.03
N VAL A 60 -3.09 -4.13 -2.17
CA VAL A 60 -2.84 -3.40 -0.92
C VAL A 60 -1.65 -2.49 -1.14
N PHE A 61 -1.84 -1.19 -0.96
CA PHE A 61 -0.84 -0.21 -1.33
C PHE A 61 -0.55 0.81 -0.22
N SER A 62 0.60 1.45 -0.35
CA SER A 62 0.98 2.64 0.41
C SER A 62 1.00 3.85 -0.52
N HIS A 63 0.45 4.97 -0.09
CA HIS A 63 0.46 6.20 -0.89
C HIS A 63 1.70 7.04 -0.54
N HIS A 64 2.53 7.37 -1.53
CA HIS A 64 3.78 8.10 -1.30
C HIS A 64 3.57 9.45 -0.62
N HIS A 65 2.57 10.21 -1.04
CA HIS A 65 2.34 11.55 -0.48
C HIS A 65 2.03 11.54 1.02
N VAL A 66 1.33 10.51 1.53
CA VAL A 66 1.11 10.39 2.98
C VAL A 66 2.41 10.17 3.74
N LEU A 67 3.32 9.39 3.14
CA LEU A 67 4.58 9.03 3.78
C LEU A 67 5.59 10.19 3.81
N PHE A 68 5.47 11.15 2.88
CA PHE A 68 6.45 12.22 2.71
C PHE A 68 5.92 13.64 2.94
N SER A 69 4.62 13.82 3.16
CA SER A 69 3.99 15.14 3.28
C SER A 69 2.90 15.15 4.33
N ALA A 70 2.75 16.28 5.02
CA ALA A 70 1.60 16.55 5.89
C ALA A 70 0.37 17.04 5.12
N ALA A 71 0.54 17.48 3.87
CA ALA A 71 -0.55 18.07 3.08
C ALA A 71 -1.51 17.04 2.48
N PHE A 72 -1.08 15.79 2.38
CA PHE A 72 -1.89 14.68 1.89
C PHE A 72 -2.04 13.64 3.00
N ARG A 73 -3.28 13.31 3.36
CA ARG A 73 -3.62 12.53 4.55
C ARG A 73 -4.13 11.13 4.20
N ASN A 74 -4.09 10.23 5.16
CA ASN A 74 -4.67 8.88 5.05
C ASN A 74 -6.19 8.92 4.76
N GLN A 75 -6.90 9.96 5.17
CA GLN A 75 -8.30 10.18 4.83
C GLN A 75 -8.51 10.20 3.30
N GLN A 76 -7.65 10.91 2.56
CA GLN A 76 -7.74 10.99 1.10
C GLN A 76 -7.45 9.64 0.44
N VAL A 77 -6.52 8.86 1.01
CA VAL A 77 -6.26 7.48 0.54
C VAL A 77 -7.46 6.56 0.77
N TRP A 78 -8.13 6.71 1.91
CA TRP A 78 -9.37 5.98 2.20
C TRP A 78 -10.47 6.32 1.19
N GLU A 79 -10.63 7.58 0.82
CA GLU A 79 -11.58 8.03 -0.21
C GLU A 79 -11.27 7.41 -1.58
N ILE A 80 -9.98 7.34 -1.94
CA ILE A 80 -9.52 6.63 -3.13
C ILE A 80 -9.94 5.15 -3.06
N CYS A 81 -9.70 4.46 -1.95
CA CYS A 81 -10.10 3.06 -1.78
C CYS A 81 -11.60 2.86 -1.91
N ARG A 82 -12.41 3.79 -1.37
CA ARG A 82 -13.88 3.76 -1.50
C ARG A 82 -14.35 3.90 -2.94
N SER A 83 -13.61 4.61 -3.78
CA SER A 83 -13.93 4.73 -5.21
C SER A 83 -13.65 3.44 -6.00
N PHE A 84 -12.84 2.52 -5.44
CA PHE A 84 -12.50 1.23 -6.05
C PHE A 84 -12.61 0.09 -5.02
N PRO A 85 -13.82 -0.14 -4.48
CA PRO A 85 -14.02 -0.96 -3.28
C PRO A 85 -13.64 -2.44 -3.45
N ASP A 86 -13.70 -2.96 -4.68
CA ASP A 86 -13.37 -4.34 -4.98
C ASP A 86 -11.87 -4.57 -5.22
N THR A 87 -11.12 -3.50 -5.51
CA THR A 87 -9.72 -3.62 -5.96
C THR A 87 -8.73 -3.06 -4.96
N LEU A 88 -8.99 -1.91 -4.34
CA LEU A 88 -8.01 -1.21 -3.55
C LEU A 88 -8.16 -1.44 -2.04
N ARG A 89 -7.02 -1.64 -1.37
CA ARG A 89 -6.85 -1.62 0.09
C ARG A 89 -5.60 -0.82 0.41
N MET A 90 -5.58 -0.18 1.59
CA MET A 90 -4.47 0.67 1.98
C MET A 90 -3.76 0.16 3.23
N TYR A 91 -2.46 0.41 3.28
CA TYR A 91 -1.75 0.58 4.54
C TYR A 91 -1.86 2.04 4.96
N VAL A 92 -2.19 2.27 6.23
CA VAL A 92 -2.15 3.62 6.82
C VAL A 92 -0.68 4.04 6.90
N GLY A 93 -0.33 5.09 6.19
CA GLY A 93 1.04 5.62 6.17
C GLY A 93 1.37 6.34 7.48
N ILE A 94 2.50 6.00 8.07
CA ILE A 94 2.99 6.58 9.32
C ILE A 94 4.21 7.45 9.02
N ASN A 95 4.07 8.77 9.21
CA ASN A 95 5.18 9.70 9.12
C ASN A 95 5.54 10.24 10.51
N PRO A 96 6.67 9.82 11.09
CA PRO A 96 7.04 10.14 12.46
C PRO A 96 7.44 11.62 12.68
N HIS A 97 7.57 12.39 11.60
CA HIS A 97 7.77 13.84 11.70
C HIS A 97 6.49 14.59 12.11
N TYR A 98 5.33 13.93 12.07
CA TYR A 98 4.03 14.52 12.37
C TYR A 98 3.25 13.66 13.38
N PRO A 99 3.68 13.59 14.64
CA PRO A 99 3.08 12.68 15.64
C PRO A 99 1.61 12.98 15.92
N GLU A 100 1.18 14.23 15.83
CA GLU A 100 -0.23 14.58 16.04
C GLU A 100 -1.10 14.07 14.89
N ILE A 101 -0.59 14.12 13.65
CA ILE A 101 -1.27 13.54 12.49
C ILE A 101 -1.43 12.02 12.66
N ILE A 102 -0.41 11.33 13.18
CA ILE A 102 -0.50 9.89 13.45
C ILE A 102 -1.66 9.59 14.40
N LYS A 103 -1.77 10.35 15.49
CA LYS A 103 -2.85 10.14 16.48
C LYS A 103 -4.23 10.40 15.87
N GLU A 104 -4.38 11.51 15.15
CA GLU A 104 -5.63 11.86 14.46
C GLU A 104 -6.06 10.79 13.45
N ASP A 105 -5.13 10.33 12.62
CA ASP A 105 -5.40 9.33 11.60
C ASP A 105 -5.73 7.96 12.23
N LEU A 106 -4.99 7.53 13.26
CA LEU A 106 -5.27 6.27 13.93
C LEU A 106 -6.57 6.30 14.74
N ALA A 107 -7.02 7.47 15.21
CA ALA A 107 -8.34 7.62 15.80
C ALA A 107 -9.50 7.34 14.81
N GLN A 108 -9.25 7.50 13.51
CA GLN A 108 -10.22 7.19 12.45
C GLN A 108 -10.13 5.74 11.93
N PHE A 109 -9.18 4.95 12.40
CA PHE A 109 -8.86 3.63 11.85
C PHE A 109 -10.08 2.70 11.78
N GLU A 110 -10.94 2.69 12.78
CA GLU A 110 -12.12 1.81 12.79
C GLU A 110 -13.12 2.18 11.68
N GLN A 111 -13.26 3.46 11.35
CA GLN A 111 -14.03 3.89 10.17
C GLN A 111 -13.39 3.41 8.86
N TRP A 112 -12.06 3.35 8.82
CA TRP A 112 -11.31 2.96 7.62
C TRP A 112 -11.11 1.45 7.49
N ARG A 113 -11.39 0.68 8.55
CA ARG A 113 -11.11 -0.76 8.65
C ARG A 113 -11.58 -1.61 7.47
N PRO A 114 -12.70 -1.32 6.77
CA PRO A 114 -13.07 -2.07 5.57
C PRO A 114 -12.03 -1.98 4.44
N TYR A 115 -11.17 -0.95 4.47
CA TYR A 115 -10.14 -0.70 3.45
C TYR A 115 -8.73 -0.67 4.01
N ALA A 116 -8.54 -0.29 5.27
CA ALA A 116 -7.24 -0.23 5.93
C ALA A 116 -6.89 -1.61 6.51
N VAL A 117 -5.77 -2.18 6.07
CA VAL A 117 -5.36 -3.53 6.44
C VAL A 117 -4.19 -3.58 7.43
N GLY A 118 -3.49 -2.48 7.62
CA GLY A 118 -2.31 -2.39 8.47
C GLY A 118 -1.63 -1.04 8.37
N LEU A 119 -0.41 -0.95 8.87
CA LEU A 119 0.38 0.27 8.87
C LEU A 119 1.58 0.16 7.93
N LYS A 120 2.04 1.29 7.38
CA LYS A 120 3.28 1.40 6.60
C LYS A 120 4.26 2.35 7.25
N ILE A 121 5.49 1.90 7.42
CA ILE A 121 6.61 2.66 7.98
C ILE A 121 7.77 2.67 6.98
N LEU A 122 8.42 3.84 6.83
CA LEU A 122 9.60 4.06 5.97
C LEU A 122 10.77 4.64 6.80
N ALA A 123 11.21 3.96 7.84
CA ALA A 123 12.19 4.46 8.80
C ALA A 123 13.46 5.02 8.14
N GLY A 124 14.02 4.30 7.15
CA GLY A 124 15.20 4.74 6.40
C GLY A 124 15.00 6.04 5.62
N TYR A 125 13.84 6.22 5.00
CA TYR A 125 13.53 7.44 4.24
C TYR A 125 13.18 8.62 5.15
N HIS A 126 12.58 8.34 6.31
CA HIS A 126 12.32 9.37 7.32
C HIS A 126 13.59 9.78 8.09
N LEU A 127 14.72 9.06 7.93
CA LEU A 127 15.96 9.24 8.68
C LEU A 127 15.75 9.15 10.20
N ILE A 128 14.83 8.29 10.62
CA ILE A 128 14.45 8.07 12.01
C ILE A 128 14.52 6.57 12.29
N ASN A 129 15.26 6.19 13.33
CA ASN A 129 15.34 4.78 13.72
C ASN A 129 13.96 4.25 14.10
N VAL A 130 13.65 3.03 13.72
CA VAL A 130 12.36 2.39 14.04
C VAL A 130 12.11 2.25 15.55
N THR A 131 13.15 2.23 16.35
CA THR A 131 13.05 2.21 17.83
C THR A 131 12.84 3.59 18.45
N ASP A 132 12.75 4.65 17.64
CA ASP A 132 12.50 6.00 18.12
C ASP A 132 11.07 6.12 18.69
N GLN A 133 10.94 6.83 19.80
CA GLN A 133 9.66 7.03 20.51
C GLN A 133 8.55 7.61 19.62
N ARG A 134 8.89 8.28 18.52
CA ARG A 134 7.91 8.81 17.57
C ARG A 134 7.09 7.74 16.86
N TYR A 135 7.60 6.49 16.78
CA TYR A 135 6.85 5.36 16.26
C TYR A 135 6.06 4.60 17.33
N GLU A 136 6.36 4.82 18.61
CA GLU A 136 5.82 4.02 19.71
C GLU A 136 4.30 3.94 19.69
N TYR A 137 3.63 5.08 19.56
CA TYR A 137 2.16 5.13 19.51
C TYR A 137 1.58 4.27 18.38
N ALA A 138 2.15 4.36 17.18
CA ALA A 138 1.69 3.59 16.02
C ALA A 138 1.97 2.09 16.17
N LEU A 139 3.14 1.73 16.70
CA LEU A 139 3.51 0.33 16.94
C LEU A 139 2.66 -0.30 18.03
N GLN A 140 2.41 0.43 19.13
CA GLN A 140 1.51 -0.02 20.20
C GLN A 140 0.08 -0.19 19.66
N PHE A 141 -0.44 0.77 18.90
CA PHE A 141 -1.75 0.69 18.26
C PHE A 141 -1.88 -0.57 17.39
N ALA A 142 -0.85 -0.85 16.56
CA ALA A 142 -0.83 -2.04 15.72
C ALA A 142 -0.79 -3.34 16.54
N ASN A 143 0.02 -3.38 17.60
CA ASN A 143 0.15 -4.53 18.48
C ASN A 143 -1.17 -4.85 19.19
N GLU A 144 -1.84 -3.86 19.78
CA GLU A 144 -3.13 -4.03 20.48
C GLU A 144 -4.24 -4.56 19.56
N ARG A 145 -4.18 -4.27 18.26
CA ARG A 145 -5.20 -4.65 17.27
C ARG A 145 -4.77 -5.80 16.37
N HIS A 146 -3.59 -6.37 16.61
CA HIS A 146 -3.00 -7.44 15.79
C HIS A 146 -2.91 -7.07 14.30
N LEU A 147 -2.52 -5.82 14.00
CA LEU A 147 -2.39 -5.31 12.65
C LEU A 147 -0.99 -5.60 12.09
N PRO A 148 -0.87 -5.98 10.82
CA PRO A 148 0.42 -6.07 10.18
C PRO A 148 1.07 -4.68 10.04
N VAL A 149 2.38 -4.64 10.18
CA VAL A 149 3.19 -3.44 9.93
C VAL A 149 4.16 -3.75 8.79
N LEU A 150 4.00 -3.06 7.68
CA LEU A 150 4.87 -3.18 6.52
C LEU A 150 6.04 -2.20 6.67
N PHE A 151 7.23 -2.74 6.81
CA PHE A 151 8.48 -1.99 6.84
C PHE A 151 9.14 -1.91 5.47
N HIS A 152 9.90 -0.83 5.28
CA HIS A 152 10.85 -0.68 4.17
C HIS A 152 12.25 -0.50 4.70
#